data_de70a94296c0e4f791219a8f0e9025b8
#
_entry.id   de70a94296c0e4f791219a8f0e9025b8
#
_cell.length_a   1.000
_cell.length_b   1.000
_cell.length_c   1.000
_cell.angle_alpha   90.00
_cell.angle_beta   90.00
_cell.angle_gamma   90.00
#
_symmetry.space_group_name_H-M   'P 1'
#
loop_
_entity.id
_entity.type
_entity.pdbx_description
1 polymer ?
#
loop_
_entity_poly.entity_id
_entity_poly.type
_entity_poly.pdbx_seq_one_letter_code
_entity_poly.pdbx_strand_id
1 'polypeptide(L)'
;MPLPPHARQTARDLIAFIDASPSPWHAVAGAEQHLQAAGFSRLEEGARWSLVPGGRHYVLRGGASLIAFTLGSRPLAEAGFRIVGAHTDSPGLRLKPRPALGGDGLARLAVEVYGGPILATFADRDLSLAGRVMLRGAAGPQARLLRFDRPLLRLPNLAIHMNREVNEAGLKFDKQTELPLLLGLLDKDGDADARLRELLAAAVQCESDDLLSWELAAYDVQPGSLWGADEEFIASRQLDNLASCHAALAALTAVSGPAATTVAALFDHEEVGSESAAGAGGSFVGDVLARIGLAQGLDGEDRRCALANSFFISADMAHAYNPNFPAAFEPGHKVMVNGGPVIKSNANQRYTTDAATAARFMALCRHAGVPCQQYAHRGNLGCGSTIGPVVAARLGIAGVDVGSPMWAMHSARESAGALDPAWMIAALAACYLS
;
A
#
# COMPACT_ATOMS: atom_id res chain seq x y z
N MET A 1 -15.97 -1.74 -24.75
CA MET A 1 -16.86 -0.58 -24.52
C MET A 1 -16.01 0.55 -23.96
N PRO A 2 -16.17 1.77 -24.43
CA PRO A 2 -15.39 2.89 -23.89
C PRO A 2 -15.62 3.05 -22.40
N LEU A 3 -14.56 3.39 -21.68
CA LEU A 3 -14.57 3.57 -20.23
C LEU A 3 -15.54 4.72 -19.84
N PRO A 4 -16.50 4.52 -18.93
CA PRO A 4 -17.39 5.59 -18.47
C PRO A 4 -16.58 6.78 -17.91
N PRO A 5 -17.01 8.02 -18.15
CA PRO A 5 -16.24 9.22 -17.76
C PRO A 5 -15.86 9.26 -16.27
N HIS A 6 -16.78 8.87 -15.38
CA HIS A 6 -16.52 8.83 -13.94
C HIS A 6 -15.44 7.77 -13.56
N ALA A 7 -15.49 6.57 -14.18
CA ALA A 7 -14.51 5.53 -13.92
C ALA A 7 -13.14 5.92 -14.48
N ARG A 8 -13.10 6.57 -15.66
CA ARG A 8 -11.88 7.14 -16.23
C ARG A 8 -11.26 8.19 -15.30
N GLN A 9 -12.08 9.07 -14.72
CA GLN A 9 -11.58 10.05 -13.78
C GLN A 9 -11.04 9.38 -12.52
N THR A 10 -11.76 8.42 -11.92
CA THR A 10 -11.30 7.65 -10.76
C THR A 10 -9.98 6.93 -11.04
N ALA A 11 -9.82 6.33 -12.23
CA ALA A 11 -8.56 5.68 -12.61
C ALA A 11 -7.40 6.68 -12.73
N ARG A 12 -7.65 7.88 -13.25
CA ARG A 12 -6.65 8.97 -13.31
C ARG A 12 -6.30 9.50 -11.92
N ASP A 13 -7.28 9.64 -11.02
CA ASP A 13 -7.05 10.06 -9.65
C ASP A 13 -6.20 9.03 -8.89
N LEU A 14 -6.46 7.74 -9.09
CA LEU A 14 -5.62 6.66 -8.58
C LEU A 14 -4.19 6.76 -9.12
N ILE A 15 -4.00 6.92 -10.43
CA ILE A 15 -2.68 7.07 -11.04
C ILE A 15 -1.95 8.27 -10.43
N ALA A 16 -2.62 9.41 -10.29
CA ALA A 16 -2.03 10.61 -9.70
C ALA A 16 -1.63 10.38 -8.23
N PHE A 17 -2.46 9.67 -7.45
CA PHE A 17 -2.15 9.31 -6.08
C PHE A 17 -0.91 8.41 -6.00
N ILE A 18 -0.80 7.38 -6.86
CA ILE A 18 0.36 6.48 -6.88
C ILE A 18 1.62 7.24 -7.36
N ASP A 19 1.50 8.08 -8.38
CA ASP A 19 2.63 8.86 -8.90
C ASP A 19 3.18 9.85 -7.88
N ALA A 20 2.33 10.36 -6.99
CA ALA A 20 2.75 11.19 -5.86
C ALA A 20 3.33 10.38 -4.67
N SER A 21 3.17 9.05 -4.66
CA SER A 21 3.41 8.17 -3.51
C SER A 21 4.53 7.13 -3.75
N PRO A 22 5.77 7.53 -4.08
CA PRO A 22 6.85 6.57 -4.39
C PRO A 22 7.40 5.83 -3.17
N SER A 23 6.93 6.13 -1.97
CA SER A 23 7.29 5.43 -0.73
C SER A 23 6.13 5.51 0.27
N PRO A 24 6.09 4.65 1.33
CA PRO A 24 5.03 4.67 2.34
C PRO A 24 4.85 6.04 3.00
N TRP A 25 5.94 6.75 3.27
CA TRP A 25 5.90 8.11 3.85
C TRP A 25 5.25 9.14 2.92
N HIS A 26 5.48 9.04 1.61
CA HIS A 26 4.81 9.87 0.61
C HIS A 26 3.33 9.51 0.49
N ALA A 27 2.99 8.23 0.53
CA ALA A 27 1.60 7.77 0.51
C ALA A 27 0.80 8.32 1.70
N VAL A 28 1.39 8.28 2.91
CA VAL A 28 0.77 8.85 4.11
C VAL A 28 0.69 10.38 4.03
N ALA A 29 1.73 11.07 3.54
CA ALA A 29 1.68 12.53 3.36
C ALA A 29 0.59 12.95 2.37
N GLY A 30 0.42 12.22 1.25
CA GLY A 30 -0.69 12.42 0.30
C GLY A 30 -2.06 12.14 0.92
N ALA A 31 -2.15 11.07 1.71
CA ALA A 31 -3.37 10.74 2.46
C ALA A 31 -3.73 11.84 3.48
N GLU A 32 -2.76 12.40 4.22
CA GLU A 32 -2.98 13.53 5.12
C GLU A 32 -3.55 14.74 4.39
N GLN A 33 -2.96 15.12 3.25
CA GLN A 33 -3.46 16.25 2.45
C GLN A 33 -4.90 16.03 1.97
N HIS A 34 -5.21 14.80 1.51
CA HIS A 34 -6.57 14.43 1.09
C HIS A 34 -7.57 14.52 2.25
N LEU A 35 -7.21 13.98 3.43
CA LEU A 35 -8.05 14.01 4.62
C LEU A 35 -8.26 15.43 5.16
N GLN A 36 -7.20 16.25 5.19
CA GLN A 36 -7.31 17.67 5.61
C GLN A 36 -8.23 18.44 4.69
N ALA A 37 -8.11 18.26 3.37
CA ALA A 37 -9.01 18.88 2.39
C ALA A 37 -10.49 18.43 2.58
N ALA A 38 -10.70 17.21 3.08
CA ALA A 38 -12.01 16.66 3.43
C ALA A 38 -12.48 17.04 4.85
N GLY A 39 -11.77 17.90 5.58
CA GLY A 39 -12.16 18.40 6.90
C GLY A 39 -11.81 17.46 8.08
N PHE A 40 -10.91 16.52 7.89
CA PHE A 40 -10.35 15.70 8.98
C PHE A 40 -9.28 16.46 9.74
N SER A 41 -9.26 16.33 11.05
CA SER A 41 -8.25 16.91 11.94
C SER A 41 -7.28 15.85 12.47
N ARG A 42 -6.00 16.20 12.51
CA ARG A 42 -4.97 15.34 13.07
C ARG A 42 -5.08 15.27 14.59
N LEU A 43 -4.94 14.07 15.14
CA LEU A 43 -4.79 13.80 16.56
C LEU A 43 -3.36 13.35 16.84
N GLU A 44 -2.77 13.91 17.89
CA GLU A 44 -1.44 13.47 18.33
C GLU A 44 -1.56 12.20 19.17
N GLU A 45 -0.77 11.18 18.83
CA GLU A 45 -0.83 9.89 19.49
C GLU A 45 -0.43 9.99 20.98
N GLY A 46 0.51 10.87 21.31
CA GLY A 46 0.96 11.10 22.69
C GLY A 46 0.05 12.00 23.53
N ALA A 47 -1.02 12.59 22.97
CA ALA A 47 -1.93 13.50 23.66
C ALA A 47 -3.25 12.81 24.05
N ARG A 48 -4.00 13.37 25.01
CA ARG A 48 -5.38 12.96 25.27
C ARG A 48 -6.30 13.46 24.16
N TRP A 49 -7.26 12.61 23.75
CA TRP A 49 -8.21 12.98 22.72
C TRP A 49 -9.52 13.48 23.32
N SER A 50 -10.05 14.57 22.77
CA SER A 50 -11.40 15.05 23.01
C SER A 50 -12.15 14.91 21.69
N LEU A 51 -13.10 13.98 21.64
CA LEU A 51 -13.83 13.63 20.43
C LEU A 51 -15.28 14.12 20.56
N VAL A 52 -15.77 14.78 19.50
CA VAL A 52 -17.16 15.25 19.43
C VAL A 52 -17.99 14.37 18.46
N PRO A 53 -19.30 14.18 18.68
CA PRO A 53 -20.15 13.41 17.78
C PRO A 53 -20.01 13.88 16.32
N GLY A 54 -19.89 12.94 15.38
CA GLY A 54 -19.68 13.24 13.96
C GLY A 54 -18.29 13.77 13.61
N GLY A 55 -17.37 13.85 14.59
CA GLY A 55 -16.00 14.33 14.39
C GLY A 55 -15.22 13.45 13.41
N ARG A 56 -14.37 14.10 12.59
CA ARG A 56 -13.51 13.47 11.59
C ARG A 56 -12.06 13.66 11.98
N HIS A 57 -11.36 12.56 12.19
CA HIS A 57 -10.00 12.61 12.73
C HIS A 57 -9.09 11.60 12.06
N TYR A 58 -7.78 11.82 12.16
CA TYR A 58 -6.76 10.85 11.79
C TYR A 58 -5.54 10.90 12.73
N VAL A 59 -4.83 9.78 12.79
CA VAL A 59 -3.64 9.57 13.62
C VAL A 59 -2.56 8.94 12.76
N LEU A 60 -1.30 9.30 13.00
CA LEU A 60 -0.14 8.71 12.34
C LEU A 60 0.70 7.89 13.30
N ARG A 61 1.30 6.80 12.81
CA ARG A 61 2.35 6.07 13.52
C ARG A 61 3.55 5.83 12.58
N GLY A 62 4.75 6.18 13.05
CA GLY A 62 5.98 6.03 12.27
C GLY A 62 6.08 6.88 11.00
N GLY A 63 5.05 7.70 10.69
CA GLY A 63 4.95 8.50 9.47
C GLY A 63 4.64 7.69 8.20
N ALA A 64 4.52 6.36 8.31
CA ALA A 64 4.22 5.45 7.20
C ALA A 64 2.91 4.67 7.38
N SER A 65 2.25 4.79 8.55
CA SER A 65 0.93 4.24 8.81
C SER A 65 -0.02 5.33 9.29
N LEU A 66 -1.30 5.20 8.90
CA LEU A 66 -2.34 6.19 9.18
C LEU A 66 -3.65 5.48 9.51
N ILE A 67 -4.35 5.96 10.55
CA ILE A 67 -5.73 5.56 10.81
C ILE A 67 -6.60 6.81 10.82
N ALA A 68 -7.59 6.86 9.91
CA ALA A 68 -8.59 7.93 9.82
C ALA A 68 -9.96 7.39 10.21
N PHE A 69 -10.78 8.21 10.89
CA PHE A 69 -12.12 7.80 11.30
C PHE A 69 -13.13 8.95 11.33
N THR A 70 -14.38 8.60 11.12
CA THR A 70 -15.54 9.48 11.36
C THR A 70 -16.42 8.85 12.43
N LEU A 71 -16.73 9.59 13.49
CA LEU A 71 -17.59 9.09 14.55
C LEU A 71 -19.02 8.92 14.07
N GLY A 72 -19.59 7.75 14.33
CA GLY A 72 -20.98 7.42 14.00
C GLY A 72 -21.99 8.16 14.86
N SER A 73 -23.24 8.21 14.38
CA SER A 73 -24.36 8.84 15.09
C SER A 73 -25.04 7.90 16.11
N ARG A 74 -24.87 6.58 15.99
CA ARG A 74 -25.41 5.59 16.92
C ARG A 74 -24.41 5.26 18.03
N PRO A 75 -24.88 4.79 19.21
CA PRO A 75 -24.00 4.33 20.27
C PRO A 75 -23.01 3.28 19.76
N LEU A 76 -21.73 3.47 20.10
CA LEU A 76 -20.66 2.62 19.56
C LEU A 76 -20.79 1.15 20.00
N ALA A 77 -21.25 0.91 21.23
CA ALA A 77 -21.50 -0.45 21.74
C ALA A 77 -22.52 -1.23 20.90
N GLU A 78 -23.50 -0.54 20.30
CA GLU A 78 -24.55 -1.13 19.47
C GLU A 78 -24.13 -1.25 18.00
N ALA A 79 -23.57 -0.18 17.45
CA ALA A 79 -23.27 -0.07 16.02
C ALA A 79 -21.91 -0.68 15.64
N GLY A 80 -20.94 -0.67 16.57
CA GLY A 80 -19.57 -1.10 16.32
C GLY A 80 -18.83 -0.21 15.35
N PHE A 81 -17.75 -0.73 14.83
CA PHE A 81 -16.90 -0.09 13.84
C PHE A 81 -17.13 -0.68 12.44
N ARG A 82 -17.02 0.14 11.40
CA ARG A 82 -16.86 -0.30 10.01
C ARG A 82 -15.45 0.04 9.58
N ILE A 83 -14.61 -0.98 9.49
CA ILE A 83 -13.16 -0.81 9.30
C ILE A 83 -12.78 -1.30 7.90
N VAL A 84 -12.06 -0.48 7.16
CA VAL A 84 -11.36 -0.87 5.93
C VAL A 84 -9.87 -0.74 6.19
N GLY A 85 -9.13 -1.84 6.04
CA GLY A 85 -7.67 -1.87 6.15
C GLY A 85 -7.02 -2.05 4.79
N ALA A 86 -5.88 -1.39 4.57
CA ALA A 86 -4.99 -1.54 3.43
C ALA A 86 -3.54 -1.33 3.88
N HIS A 87 -2.54 -1.48 2.97
CA HIS A 87 -1.15 -1.21 3.31
C HIS A 87 -0.50 -0.19 2.37
N THR A 88 0.48 0.54 2.89
CA THR A 88 1.15 1.66 2.21
C THR A 88 2.46 1.27 1.56
N ASP A 89 3.06 0.17 2.01
CA ASP A 89 4.32 -0.36 1.49
C ASP A 89 4.10 -1.21 0.24
N SER A 90 5.19 -1.44 -0.49
CA SER A 90 5.22 -2.28 -1.69
C SER A 90 6.60 -2.91 -1.81
N PRO A 91 6.73 -4.08 -2.47
CA PRO A 91 8.02 -4.74 -2.63
C PRO A 91 8.98 -3.94 -3.50
N GLY A 92 10.29 -4.04 -3.21
CA GLY A 92 11.28 -3.31 -3.98
C GLY A 92 12.70 -3.43 -3.45
N LEU A 93 13.52 -2.44 -3.78
CA LEU A 93 14.94 -2.36 -3.41
C LEU A 93 15.13 -1.17 -2.47
N ARG A 94 15.49 -1.44 -1.20
CA ARG A 94 15.79 -0.40 -0.20
C ARG A 94 17.30 -0.23 -0.05
N LEU A 95 17.78 1.00 0.09
CA LEU A 95 19.19 1.27 0.34
C LEU A 95 19.62 0.71 1.69
N LYS A 96 20.80 0.10 1.74
CA LYS A 96 21.45 -0.28 3.00
C LYS A 96 21.85 0.95 3.82
N PRO A 97 22.06 0.84 5.14
CA PRO A 97 22.51 1.96 5.97
C PRO A 97 23.83 2.61 5.51
N ARG A 98 24.74 1.82 4.91
CA ARG A 98 25.98 2.26 4.26
C ARG A 98 26.01 1.71 2.84
N PRO A 99 25.28 2.37 1.89
CA PRO A 99 25.05 1.77 0.59
C PRO A 99 26.15 2.06 -0.43
N ALA A 100 26.96 3.10 -0.20
CA ALA A 100 27.90 3.59 -1.20
C ALA A 100 29.03 2.59 -1.47
N LEU A 101 29.20 2.25 -2.75
CA LEU A 101 30.24 1.36 -3.26
C LEU A 101 30.99 2.08 -4.39
N GLY A 102 32.28 2.35 -4.19
CA GLY A 102 33.16 2.92 -5.21
C GLY A 102 34.07 1.82 -5.80
N GLY A 103 34.38 1.90 -7.08
CA GLY A 103 35.32 1.01 -7.76
C GLY A 103 35.17 1.07 -9.27
N ASP A 104 36.23 0.76 -10.00
CA ASP A 104 36.28 0.70 -11.47
C ASP A 104 35.78 1.99 -12.16
N GLY A 105 35.97 3.15 -11.52
CA GLY A 105 35.48 4.45 -12.03
C GLY A 105 33.98 4.65 -11.90
N LEU A 106 33.29 3.86 -11.07
CA LEU A 106 31.84 3.87 -10.91
C LEU A 106 31.43 3.98 -9.44
N ALA A 107 30.36 4.76 -9.18
CA ALA A 107 29.63 4.74 -7.93
C ALA A 107 28.39 3.87 -8.06
N ARG A 108 28.18 2.97 -7.09
CA ARG A 108 27.04 2.09 -6.99
C ARG A 108 26.44 2.17 -5.60
N LEU A 109 25.17 1.79 -5.46
CA LEU A 109 24.46 1.77 -4.18
C LEU A 109 24.01 0.34 -3.85
N ALA A 110 24.50 -0.20 -2.72
CA ALA A 110 24.08 -1.48 -2.19
C ALA A 110 22.64 -1.41 -1.68
N VAL A 111 21.85 -2.43 -1.99
CA VAL A 111 20.44 -2.54 -1.63
C VAL A 111 20.14 -3.81 -0.85
N GLU A 112 19.00 -3.77 -0.14
CA GLU A 112 18.30 -4.94 0.39
C GLU A 112 17.01 -5.15 -0.39
N VAL A 113 16.65 -6.40 -0.61
CA VAL A 113 15.34 -6.76 -1.18
C VAL A 113 14.31 -6.65 -0.08
N TYR A 114 13.30 -5.81 -0.31
CA TYR A 114 12.15 -5.64 0.58
C TYR A 114 10.95 -6.39 0.04
N GLY A 115 10.36 -7.29 0.84
CA GLY A 115 9.25 -8.14 0.41
C GLY A 115 9.63 -9.14 -0.68
N GLY A 116 8.69 -9.43 -1.56
CA GLY A 116 8.82 -10.41 -2.64
C GLY A 116 8.77 -9.83 -4.05
N PRO A 117 9.63 -8.86 -4.47
CA PRO A 117 9.56 -8.26 -5.81
C PRO A 117 9.95 -9.25 -6.92
N ILE A 118 9.39 -9.07 -8.11
CA ILE A 118 9.87 -9.74 -9.33
C ILE A 118 11.12 -9.00 -9.79
N LEU A 119 12.29 -9.38 -9.26
CA LEU A 119 13.56 -8.68 -9.43
C LEU A 119 13.91 -8.38 -10.89
N ALA A 120 13.61 -9.32 -11.80
CA ALA A 120 13.88 -9.18 -13.23
C ALA A 120 13.20 -7.94 -13.84
N THR A 121 12.09 -7.48 -13.28
CA THR A 121 11.33 -6.33 -13.80
C THR A 121 11.95 -4.98 -13.42
N PHE A 122 12.89 -4.94 -12.49
CA PHE A 122 13.64 -3.74 -12.10
C PHE A 122 14.85 -3.51 -12.99
N ALA A 123 15.32 -4.54 -13.70
CA ALA A 123 16.41 -4.40 -14.65
C ALA A 123 16.03 -3.45 -15.80
N ASP A 124 17.00 -2.64 -16.23
CA ASP A 124 16.91 -1.69 -17.33
C ASP A 124 15.79 -0.64 -17.21
N ARG A 125 15.20 -0.48 -16.02
CA ARG A 125 14.22 0.58 -15.73
C ARG A 125 14.93 1.88 -15.38
N ASP A 126 14.27 2.99 -15.64
CA ASP A 126 14.67 4.31 -15.16
C ASP A 126 14.29 4.45 -13.70
N LEU A 127 15.24 4.15 -12.81
CA LEU A 127 15.03 4.16 -11.37
C LEU A 127 15.47 5.48 -10.74
N SER A 128 14.86 5.80 -9.61
CA SER A 128 15.25 6.94 -8.77
C SER A 128 15.11 6.58 -7.28
N LEU A 129 15.33 7.56 -6.38
CA LEU A 129 15.23 7.39 -4.95
C LEU A 129 14.09 8.20 -4.36
N ALA A 130 13.34 7.58 -3.44
CA ALA A 130 12.37 8.24 -2.60
C ALA A 130 12.32 7.60 -1.20
N GLY A 131 11.87 8.38 -0.22
CA GLY A 131 11.74 7.96 1.17
C GLY A 131 11.85 9.12 2.13
N ARG A 132 12.49 8.88 3.28
CA ARG A 132 12.78 9.93 4.26
C ARG A 132 14.24 9.94 4.65
N VAL A 133 14.71 11.13 5.01
CA VAL A 133 16.00 11.34 5.67
C VAL A 133 15.77 11.93 7.05
N MET A 134 16.63 11.59 8.00
CA MET A 134 16.63 12.16 9.34
C MET A 134 17.75 13.17 9.43
N LEU A 135 17.39 14.41 9.76
CA LEU A 135 18.32 15.53 9.89
C LEU A 135 18.56 15.89 11.34
N ARG A 136 19.74 16.43 11.64
CA ARG A 136 20.04 17.07 12.92
C ARG A 136 19.16 18.30 13.10
N GLY A 137 18.37 18.36 14.15
CA GLY A 137 17.55 19.51 14.52
C GLY A 137 17.86 19.97 15.94
N ALA A 138 17.52 21.20 16.27
CA ALA A 138 17.78 21.79 17.59
C ALA A 138 17.08 21.06 18.73
N ALA A 139 15.88 20.49 18.49
CA ALA A 139 15.09 19.76 19.49
C ALA A 139 15.18 18.22 19.32
N GLY A 140 16.12 17.74 18.52
CA GLY A 140 16.30 16.31 18.20
C GLY A 140 16.17 16.03 16.70
N PRO A 141 16.28 14.75 16.28
CA PRO A 141 16.20 14.37 14.88
C PRO A 141 14.88 14.77 14.23
N GLN A 142 14.93 15.32 13.02
CA GLN A 142 13.77 15.74 12.23
C GLN A 142 13.70 14.93 10.94
N ALA A 143 12.53 14.34 10.66
CA ALA A 143 12.29 13.66 9.40
C ALA A 143 12.00 14.66 8.28
N ARG A 144 12.56 14.41 7.10
CA ARG A 144 12.24 15.14 5.89
C ARG A 144 12.05 14.16 4.73
N LEU A 145 10.95 14.32 3.99
CA LEU A 145 10.71 13.51 2.79
C LEU A 145 11.70 13.89 1.70
N LEU A 146 12.16 12.88 0.98
CA LEU A 146 13.07 13.03 -0.15
C LEU A 146 12.51 12.26 -1.35
N ARG A 147 12.53 12.90 -2.51
CA ARG A 147 12.17 12.30 -3.78
C ARG A 147 12.99 12.97 -4.90
N PHE A 148 13.55 12.15 -5.79
CA PHE A 148 14.12 12.64 -7.04
C PHE A 148 13.18 12.28 -8.19
N ASP A 149 12.66 13.28 -8.91
CA ASP A 149 11.68 13.11 -9.99
C ASP A 149 12.32 12.73 -11.34
N ARG A 150 13.64 12.66 -11.43
CA ARG A 150 14.38 12.28 -12.62
C ARG A 150 15.00 10.89 -12.48
N PRO A 151 15.27 10.19 -13.60
CA PRO A 151 16.11 9.00 -13.56
C PRO A 151 17.46 9.30 -12.88
N LEU A 152 17.79 8.50 -11.88
CA LEU A 152 18.99 8.66 -11.07
C LEU A 152 19.82 7.39 -11.03
N LEU A 153 19.17 6.24 -11.03
CA LEU A 153 19.76 4.93 -10.82
C LEU A 153 19.40 3.97 -11.94
N ARG A 154 20.23 2.96 -12.13
CA ARG A 154 19.93 1.85 -13.03
C ARG A 154 20.47 0.53 -12.48
N LEU A 155 19.71 -0.53 -12.71
CA LEU A 155 20.18 -1.90 -12.61
C LEU A 155 20.40 -2.42 -14.03
N PRO A 156 21.59 -2.24 -14.61
CA PRO A 156 21.84 -2.63 -16.00
C PRO A 156 21.95 -4.15 -16.12
N ASN A 157 21.26 -4.71 -17.11
CA ASN A 157 21.34 -6.12 -17.45
C ASN A 157 22.63 -6.42 -18.23
N LEU A 158 23.02 -7.69 -18.28
CA LEU A 158 24.05 -8.15 -19.21
C LEU A 158 23.49 -8.18 -20.65
N ALA A 159 24.34 -7.84 -21.61
CA ALA A 159 24.02 -8.05 -23.02
C ALA A 159 23.78 -9.55 -23.27
N ILE A 160 22.88 -9.87 -24.21
CA ILE A 160 22.55 -11.27 -24.56
C ILE A 160 23.81 -12.12 -24.90
N HIS A 161 24.85 -11.48 -25.44
CA HIS A 161 26.11 -12.15 -25.78
C HIS A 161 26.91 -12.62 -24.56
N MET A 162 26.65 -12.01 -23.40
CA MET A 162 27.30 -12.34 -22.11
C MET A 162 26.43 -13.24 -21.24
N ASN A 163 25.13 -13.39 -21.55
CA ASN A 163 24.17 -14.24 -20.86
C ASN A 163 23.19 -14.86 -21.87
N ARG A 164 23.66 -15.85 -22.64
CA ARG A 164 22.88 -16.43 -23.75
C ARG A 164 21.68 -17.27 -23.28
N GLU A 165 21.75 -17.78 -22.05
CA GLU A 165 20.72 -18.66 -21.47
C GLU A 165 19.57 -17.89 -20.82
N VAL A 166 19.60 -16.55 -20.80
CA VAL A 166 18.62 -15.73 -20.08
C VAL A 166 17.17 -16.00 -20.50
N ASN A 167 16.94 -16.29 -21.79
CA ASN A 167 15.59 -16.57 -22.29
C ASN A 167 15.09 -17.98 -21.96
N GLU A 168 15.98 -18.92 -21.63
CA GLU A 168 15.66 -20.30 -21.27
C GLU A 168 15.60 -20.48 -19.74
N ALA A 169 16.61 -19.96 -19.03
CA ALA A 169 16.74 -20.08 -17.57
C ALA A 169 15.99 -18.99 -16.78
N GLY A 170 15.60 -17.91 -17.46
CA GLY A 170 15.06 -16.69 -16.85
C GLY A 170 16.17 -15.83 -16.23
N LEU A 171 15.89 -14.52 -16.07
CA LEU A 171 16.79 -13.58 -15.43
C LEU A 171 16.76 -13.80 -13.92
N LYS A 172 17.90 -14.18 -13.35
CA LYS A 172 18.12 -14.37 -11.91
C LYS A 172 19.29 -13.51 -11.48
N PHE A 173 19.16 -12.85 -10.34
CA PHE A 173 20.22 -12.04 -9.74
C PHE A 173 20.74 -12.70 -8.46
N ASP A 174 22.07 -12.72 -8.28
CA ASP A 174 22.64 -12.82 -6.95
C ASP A 174 22.33 -11.54 -6.18
N LYS A 175 21.56 -11.68 -5.08
CA LYS A 175 21.05 -10.53 -4.33
C LYS A 175 22.15 -9.68 -3.68
N GLN A 176 23.32 -10.24 -3.43
CA GLN A 176 24.42 -9.53 -2.77
C GLN A 176 25.32 -8.80 -3.76
N THR A 177 25.63 -9.43 -4.89
CA THR A 177 26.68 -8.97 -5.80
C THR A 177 26.16 -8.31 -7.07
N GLU A 178 24.92 -8.63 -7.51
CA GLU A 178 24.39 -8.23 -8.80
C GLU A 178 23.25 -7.17 -8.70
N LEU A 179 22.72 -6.92 -7.51
CA LEU A 179 21.67 -5.92 -7.28
C LEU A 179 22.15 -4.49 -6.96
N PRO A 180 23.44 -4.20 -6.64
CA PRO A 180 23.85 -2.82 -6.42
C PRO A 180 23.52 -1.93 -7.63
N LEU A 181 22.81 -0.84 -7.37
CA LEU A 181 22.31 0.08 -8.38
C LEU A 181 23.42 1.03 -8.82
N LEU A 182 23.60 1.19 -10.13
CA LEU A 182 24.55 2.14 -10.70
C LEU A 182 24.04 3.56 -10.50
N LEU A 183 24.87 4.42 -9.86
CA LEU A 183 24.60 5.83 -9.61
C LEU A 183 25.27 6.75 -10.63
N GLY A 184 26.47 6.43 -11.08
CA GLY A 184 27.20 7.24 -12.05
C GLY A 184 28.70 7.02 -12.07
N LEU A 185 29.42 7.88 -12.79
CA LEU A 185 30.88 7.87 -12.84
C LEU A 185 31.46 8.38 -11.51
N LEU A 186 32.62 7.87 -11.15
CA LEU A 186 33.39 8.28 -9.99
C LEU A 186 34.84 8.55 -10.43
N ASP A 187 35.40 9.70 -10.02
CA ASP A 187 36.80 10.00 -10.28
C ASP A 187 37.70 8.96 -9.59
N LYS A 188 38.96 8.83 -10.05
CA LYS A 188 39.89 7.82 -9.58
C LYS A 188 40.08 7.82 -8.05
N ASP A 189 40.09 9.02 -7.45
CA ASP A 189 40.22 9.26 -6.02
C ASP A 189 38.90 9.72 -5.38
N GLY A 190 37.77 9.52 -6.07
CA GLY A 190 36.46 9.96 -5.63
C GLY A 190 35.89 9.10 -4.51
N ASP A 191 35.18 9.75 -3.57
CA ASP A 191 34.47 9.10 -2.47
C ASP A 191 32.98 8.93 -2.83
N ALA A 192 32.53 7.69 -2.98
CA ALA A 192 31.15 7.35 -3.32
C ALA A 192 30.16 7.74 -2.18
N ASP A 193 30.58 7.67 -0.91
CA ASP A 193 29.75 8.07 0.23
C ASP A 193 29.58 9.59 0.29
N ALA A 194 30.69 10.33 0.13
CA ALA A 194 30.63 11.78 0.05
C ALA A 194 29.69 12.25 -1.08
N ARG A 195 29.82 11.65 -2.28
CA ARG A 195 28.96 11.95 -3.43
C ARG A 195 27.48 11.67 -3.14
N LEU A 196 27.16 10.55 -2.49
CA LEU A 196 25.77 10.24 -2.11
C LEU A 196 25.25 11.28 -1.10
N ARG A 197 26.04 11.57 -0.05
CA ARG A 197 25.64 12.55 0.99
C ARG A 197 25.41 13.93 0.42
N GLU A 198 26.28 14.41 -0.43
CA GLU A 198 26.12 15.69 -1.14
C GLU A 198 24.83 15.72 -1.98
N LEU A 199 24.54 14.64 -2.71
CA LEU A 199 23.32 14.51 -3.50
C LEU A 199 22.05 14.57 -2.62
N LEU A 200 22.04 13.83 -1.50
CA LEU A 200 20.91 13.81 -0.58
C LEU A 200 20.75 15.16 0.13
N ALA A 201 21.85 15.75 0.61
CA ALA A 201 21.87 17.05 1.29
C ALA A 201 21.35 18.18 0.39
N ALA A 202 21.79 18.22 -0.86
CA ALA A 202 21.30 19.18 -1.85
C ALA A 202 19.79 19.04 -2.10
N ALA A 203 19.27 17.81 -2.16
CA ALA A 203 17.85 17.56 -2.40
C ALA A 203 16.96 18.04 -1.25
N VAL A 204 17.42 17.96 0.00
CA VAL A 204 16.67 18.40 1.19
C VAL A 204 17.14 19.74 1.76
N GLN A 205 18.07 20.41 1.09
CA GLN A 205 18.61 21.74 1.43
C GLN A 205 19.20 21.78 2.85
N CYS A 206 20.18 20.90 3.12
CA CYS A 206 20.95 20.88 4.37
C CYS A 206 22.44 20.66 4.10
N GLU A 207 23.27 20.77 5.14
CA GLU A 207 24.67 20.34 5.07
C GLU A 207 24.78 18.81 5.14
N SER A 208 25.79 18.23 4.49
CA SER A 208 25.99 16.77 4.47
C SER A 208 26.17 16.17 5.87
N ASP A 209 26.78 16.92 6.80
CA ASP A 209 27.01 16.51 8.18
C ASP A 209 25.74 16.51 9.04
N ASP A 210 24.66 17.15 8.58
CA ASP A 210 23.37 17.14 9.23
C ASP A 210 22.53 15.91 8.87
N LEU A 211 22.93 15.14 7.86
CA LEU A 211 22.30 13.85 7.53
C LEU A 211 22.70 12.78 8.53
N LEU A 212 21.75 12.38 9.38
CA LEU A 212 21.95 11.38 10.44
C LEU A 212 21.72 9.95 9.94
N SER A 213 20.62 9.73 9.23
CA SER A 213 20.22 8.43 8.69
C SER A 213 19.15 8.61 7.61
N TRP A 214 18.82 7.51 6.93
CA TRP A 214 17.79 7.50 5.90
C TRP A 214 17.08 6.17 5.79
N GLU A 215 15.87 6.22 5.24
CA GLU A 215 15.12 5.07 4.74
C GLU A 215 14.69 5.41 3.31
N LEU A 216 15.47 4.96 2.34
CA LEU A 216 15.29 5.26 0.93
C LEU A 216 15.08 3.98 0.12
N ALA A 217 14.14 4.01 -0.81
CA ALA A 217 13.88 2.93 -1.74
C ALA A 217 14.06 3.40 -3.18
N ALA A 218 14.49 2.48 -4.04
CA ALA A 218 14.47 2.69 -5.47
C ALA A 218 13.05 2.55 -6.00
N TYR A 219 12.64 3.45 -6.89
CA TYR A 219 11.34 3.41 -7.55
C TYR A 219 11.47 3.70 -9.05
N ASP A 220 10.57 3.16 -9.86
CA ASP A 220 10.46 3.45 -11.29
C ASP A 220 9.86 4.84 -11.50
N VAL A 221 10.56 5.73 -12.21
CA VAL A 221 10.09 7.10 -12.47
C VAL A 221 9.05 7.19 -13.57
N GLN A 222 8.81 6.11 -14.31
CA GLN A 222 7.80 6.10 -15.36
C GLN A 222 6.41 6.34 -14.75
N PRO A 223 5.69 7.39 -15.16
CA PRO A 223 4.34 7.66 -14.67
C PRO A 223 3.37 6.53 -14.96
N GLY A 224 2.33 6.41 -14.15
CA GLY A 224 1.20 5.56 -14.44
C GLY A 224 0.49 5.97 -15.73
N SER A 225 -0.19 5.04 -16.38
CA SER A 225 -0.91 5.29 -17.64
C SER A 225 -2.14 4.43 -17.77
N LEU A 226 -3.14 4.94 -18.48
CA LEU A 226 -4.18 4.11 -19.08
C LEU A 226 -3.64 3.48 -20.35
N TRP A 227 -4.01 2.22 -20.62
CA TRP A 227 -3.59 1.49 -21.83
C TRP A 227 -4.69 0.54 -22.28
N GLY A 228 -4.49 -0.08 -23.44
CA GLY A 228 -5.49 -0.89 -24.14
C GLY A 228 -6.11 -0.09 -25.30
N ALA A 229 -6.87 -0.76 -26.16
CA ALA A 229 -7.45 -0.14 -27.34
C ALA A 229 -8.47 0.97 -27.00
N ASP A 230 -9.21 0.77 -25.90
CA ASP A 230 -10.21 1.71 -25.37
C ASP A 230 -9.81 2.31 -23.99
N GLU A 231 -8.51 2.23 -23.62
CA GLU A 231 -7.97 2.63 -22.30
C GLU A 231 -8.58 1.84 -21.13
N GLU A 232 -8.86 0.56 -21.32
CA GLU A 232 -9.56 -0.31 -20.35
C GLU A 232 -8.70 -0.70 -19.14
N PHE A 233 -7.38 -0.46 -19.20
CA PHE A 233 -6.43 -0.93 -18.20
C PHE A 233 -5.58 0.20 -17.65
N ILE A 234 -5.09 0.02 -16.43
CA ILE A 234 -4.11 0.84 -15.77
C ILE A 234 -2.76 0.09 -15.80
N ALA A 235 -1.67 0.80 -16.07
CA ALA A 235 -0.32 0.35 -15.78
C ALA A 235 0.37 1.35 -14.85
N SER A 236 0.85 0.88 -13.71
CA SER A 236 1.54 1.71 -12.74
C SER A 236 2.47 0.86 -11.88
N ARG A 237 3.39 1.48 -11.16
CA ARG A 237 4.06 0.86 -10.03
C ARG A 237 3.09 0.78 -8.84
N GLN A 238 3.32 -0.10 -7.88
CA GLN A 238 2.72 -0.05 -6.54
C GLN A 238 1.16 0.01 -6.52
N LEU A 239 0.48 -0.58 -7.54
CA LEU A 239 -0.97 -0.80 -7.49
C LEU A 239 -1.30 -1.62 -6.25
N ASP A 240 -0.48 -2.62 -5.97
CA ASP A 240 -0.38 -3.32 -4.71
C ASP A 240 0.50 -2.50 -3.74
N ASN A 241 -0.09 -1.87 -2.70
CA ASN A 241 -1.53 -1.85 -2.40
C ASN A 241 -2.07 -0.41 -2.33
N LEU A 242 -1.40 0.55 -3.02
CA LEU A 242 -1.85 1.95 -3.04
C LEU A 242 -3.24 2.11 -3.69
N ALA A 243 -3.66 1.17 -4.55
CA ALA A 243 -5.01 1.17 -5.10
C ALA A 243 -6.08 0.98 -4.01
N SER A 244 -5.85 0.07 -3.07
CA SER A 244 -6.75 -0.12 -1.92
C SER A 244 -6.67 1.02 -0.92
N CYS A 245 -5.48 1.62 -0.71
CA CYS A 245 -5.33 2.82 0.10
C CYS A 245 -6.16 3.99 -0.46
N HIS A 246 -6.04 4.24 -1.77
CA HIS A 246 -6.84 5.25 -2.46
C HIS A 246 -8.34 4.98 -2.34
N ALA A 247 -8.78 3.74 -2.57
CA ALA A 247 -10.18 3.36 -2.48
C ALA A 247 -10.75 3.53 -1.06
N ALA A 248 -9.99 3.14 -0.02
CA ALA A 248 -10.39 3.30 1.38
C ALA A 248 -10.55 4.77 1.77
N LEU A 249 -9.61 5.64 1.37
CA LEU A 249 -9.66 7.08 1.62
C LEU A 249 -10.81 7.74 0.87
N ALA A 250 -10.96 7.46 -0.43
CA ALA A 250 -12.03 8.02 -1.25
C ALA A 250 -13.41 7.63 -0.73
N ALA A 251 -13.60 6.35 -0.35
CA ALA A 251 -14.85 5.89 0.25
C ALA A 251 -15.14 6.57 1.59
N LEU A 252 -14.13 6.69 2.48
CA LEU A 252 -14.28 7.31 3.80
C LEU A 252 -14.69 8.79 3.68
N THR A 253 -14.06 9.52 2.77
CA THR A 253 -14.31 10.97 2.60
C THR A 253 -15.61 11.28 1.87
N ALA A 254 -16.12 10.35 1.04
CA ALA A 254 -17.38 10.48 0.35
C ALA A 254 -18.62 10.27 1.26
N VAL A 255 -18.47 9.57 2.38
CA VAL A 255 -19.58 9.26 3.29
C VAL A 255 -19.82 10.39 4.27
N SER A 256 -21.10 10.77 4.43
CA SER A 256 -21.55 11.79 5.38
C SER A 256 -22.54 11.20 6.38
N GLY A 257 -22.36 11.52 7.67
CA GLY A 257 -23.27 11.12 8.75
C GLY A 257 -23.44 9.60 8.91
N PRO A 258 -22.37 8.80 8.98
CA PRO A 258 -22.47 7.35 9.12
C PRO A 258 -23.18 6.97 10.43
N ALA A 259 -23.93 5.87 10.42
CA ALA A 259 -24.57 5.33 11.62
C ALA A 259 -23.54 4.71 12.57
N ALA A 260 -22.67 3.86 12.06
CA ALA A 260 -21.54 3.28 12.79
C ALA A 260 -20.29 4.15 12.66
N THR A 261 -19.36 4.07 13.60
CA THR A 261 -18.05 4.70 13.47
C THR A 261 -17.24 4.05 12.34
N THR A 262 -16.85 4.86 11.33
CA THR A 262 -16.13 4.39 10.15
C THR A 262 -14.64 4.62 10.30
N VAL A 263 -13.81 3.66 9.86
CA VAL A 263 -12.36 3.67 10.03
C VAL A 263 -11.67 3.22 8.74
N ALA A 264 -10.73 4.01 8.23
CA ALA A 264 -9.73 3.59 7.26
C ALA A 264 -8.39 3.41 7.98
N ALA A 265 -7.79 2.21 7.90
CA ALA A 265 -6.54 1.87 8.55
C ALA A 265 -5.51 1.46 7.50
N LEU A 266 -4.49 2.31 7.31
CA LEU A 266 -3.42 2.11 6.35
C LEU A 266 -2.14 1.74 7.10
N PHE A 267 -1.59 0.57 6.83
CA PHE A 267 -0.46 0.00 7.56
C PHE A 267 0.80 -0.03 6.71
N ASP A 268 1.95 0.12 7.32
CA ASP A 268 3.26 -0.19 6.73
C ASP A 268 3.66 -1.64 7.05
N HIS A 269 4.67 -2.15 6.36
CA HIS A 269 5.32 -3.45 6.61
C HIS A 269 4.44 -4.69 6.37
N GLU A 270 3.38 -4.60 5.57
CA GLU A 270 2.61 -5.78 5.17
C GLU A 270 3.50 -6.79 4.43
N GLU A 271 4.28 -6.31 3.47
CA GLU A 271 5.12 -7.08 2.56
C GLU A 271 6.26 -7.86 3.23
N VAL A 272 6.48 -7.60 4.51
CA VAL A 272 7.47 -8.27 5.36
C VAL A 272 6.85 -8.91 6.61
N GLY A 273 5.52 -9.13 6.61
CA GLY A 273 4.80 -9.92 7.60
C GLY A 273 4.11 -9.14 8.71
N SER A 274 3.99 -7.82 8.62
CA SER A 274 3.22 -6.96 9.54
C SER A 274 3.72 -6.88 10.99
N GLU A 275 4.79 -7.58 11.37
CA GLU A 275 5.31 -7.67 12.75
C GLU A 275 6.20 -6.47 13.09
N SER A 276 5.58 -5.29 13.22
CA SER A 276 6.26 -4.05 13.63
C SER A 276 5.31 -3.12 14.37
N ALA A 277 5.83 -2.07 14.99
CA ALA A 277 5.00 -1.08 15.68
C ALA A 277 4.01 -0.35 14.76
N ALA A 278 4.37 -0.17 13.48
CA ALA A 278 3.54 0.47 12.46
C ALA A 278 2.73 -0.53 11.63
N GLY A 279 3.10 -1.83 11.64
CA GLY A 279 2.40 -2.89 10.92
C GLY A 279 1.05 -3.27 11.52
N ALA A 280 0.26 -3.98 10.73
CA ALA A 280 -1.06 -4.48 11.16
C ALA A 280 -0.98 -5.46 12.33
N GLY A 281 0.16 -6.15 12.50
CA GLY A 281 0.49 -6.99 13.65
C GLY A 281 0.84 -6.22 14.92
N GLY A 282 1.04 -4.89 14.87
CA GLY A 282 1.26 -4.02 16.00
C GLY A 282 -0.02 -3.68 16.78
N SER A 283 0.10 -2.80 17.75
CA SER A 283 -1.03 -2.36 18.59
C SER A 283 -1.85 -1.22 17.96
N PHE A 284 -1.40 -0.64 16.84
CA PHE A 284 -1.90 0.66 16.37
C PHE A 284 -3.43 0.71 16.21
N VAL A 285 -4.02 -0.22 15.47
CA VAL A 285 -5.47 -0.22 15.28
C VAL A 285 -6.20 -0.49 16.61
N GLY A 286 -5.72 -1.44 17.41
CA GLY A 286 -6.30 -1.74 18.72
C GLY A 286 -6.29 -0.54 19.66
N ASP A 287 -5.15 0.19 19.71
CA ASP A 287 -5.00 1.39 20.54
C ASP A 287 -5.96 2.50 20.10
N VAL A 288 -6.08 2.75 18.78
CA VAL A 288 -6.99 3.78 18.24
C VAL A 288 -8.44 3.44 18.55
N LEU A 289 -8.90 2.21 18.28
CA LEU A 289 -10.27 1.79 18.59
C LEU A 289 -10.58 1.86 20.09
N ALA A 290 -9.64 1.43 20.95
CA ALA A 290 -9.79 1.52 22.39
C ALA A 290 -9.90 2.98 22.87
N ARG A 291 -9.09 3.89 22.31
CA ARG A 291 -9.11 5.31 22.64
C ARG A 291 -10.38 6.02 22.17
N ILE A 292 -10.92 5.64 21.01
CA ILE A 292 -12.24 6.12 20.56
C ILE A 292 -13.32 5.72 21.56
N GLY A 293 -13.34 4.45 21.99
CA GLY A 293 -14.28 3.98 23.01
C GLY A 293 -14.13 4.72 24.35
N LEU A 294 -12.90 4.91 24.83
CA LEU A 294 -12.62 5.66 26.06
C LEU A 294 -13.11 7.12 25.97
N ALA A 295 -12.86 7.79 24.84
CA ALA A 295 -13.28 9.18 24.65
C ALA A 295 -14.81 9.32 24.57
N GLN A 296 -15.53 8.25 24.19
CA GLN A 296 -17.00 8.18 24.21
C GLN A 296 -17.57 7.65 25.54
N GLY A 297 -16.73 7.39 26.53
CA GLY A 297 -17.17 6.98 27.88
C GLY A 297 -17.54 5.50 27.99
N LEU A 298 -17.16 4.64 27.03
CA LEU A 298 -17.45 3.21 27.09
C LEU A 298 -16.68 2.52 28.20
N ASP A 299 -17.37 1.67 28.96
CA ASP A 299 -16.75 0.77 29.92
C ASP A 299 -16.10 -0.46 29.25
N GLY A 300 -15.66 -1.43 30.06
CA GLY A 300 -14.98 -2.62 29.54
C GLY A 300 -15.91 -3.54 28.75
N GLU A 301 -17.18 -3.67 29.19
CA GLU A 301 -18.20 -4.50 28.53
C GLU A 301 -18.66 -3.85 27.24
N ASP A 302 -19.00 -2.56 27.25
CA ASP A 302 -19.39 -1.79 26.07
C ASP A 302 -18.37 -1.87 24.95
N ARG A 303 -17.05 -1.83 25.32
CA ARG A 303 -15.98 -2.00 24.33
C ARG A 303 -15.97 -3.39 23.71
N ARG A 304 -16.27 -4.44 24.46
CA ARG A 304 -16.39 -5.81 23.92
C ARG A 304 -17.58 -5.91 22.98
N CYS A 305 -18.72 -5.36 23.37
CA CYS A 305 -19.91 -5.26 22.51
C CYS A 305 -19.60 -4.51 21.20
N ALA A 306 -18.91 -3.37 21.30
CA ALA A 306 -18.50 -2.59 20.11
C ALA A 306 -17.64 -3.42 19.14
N LEU A 307 -16.65 -4.18 19.63
CA LEU A 307 -15.82 -5.04 18.78
C LEU A 307 -16.63 -6.19 18.19
N ALA A 308 -17.50 -6.85 18.97
CA ALA A 308 -18.37 -7.94 18.47
C ALA A 308 -19.35 -7.48 17.38
N ASN A 309 -19.81 -6.22 17.43
CA ASN A 309 -20.69 -5.60 16.44
C ASN A 309 -19.93 -4.97 15.26
N SER A 310 -18.59 -5.06 15.24
CA SER A 310 -17.75 -4.50 14.20
C SER A 310 -17.66 -5.40 12.97
N PHE A 311 -17.25 -4.79 11.86
CA PHE A 311 -16.95 -5.51 10.62
C PHE A 311 -15.69 -4.94 9.98
N PHE A 312 -14.79 -5.83 9.56
CA PHE A 312 -13.52 -5.50 8.96
C PHE A 312 -13.46 -5.95 7.49
N ILE A 313 -13.05 -5.06 6.61
CA ILE A 313 -12.67 -5.37 5.24
C ILE A 313 -11.16 -5.20 5.12
N SER A 314 -10.44 -6.29 4.87
CA SER A 314 -9.05 -6.29 4.46
C SER A 314 -9.02 -6.08 2.94
N ALA A 315 -8.70 -4.86 2.53
CA ALA A 315 -8.63 -4.50 1.12
C ALA A 315 -7.18 -4.61 0.64
N ASP A 316 -6.94 -5.60 -0.22
CA ASP A 316 -5.62 -5.90 -0.77
C ASP A 316 -5.80 -6.54 -2.14
N MET A 317 -4.88 -6.26 -3.10
CA MET A 317 -5.06 -6.64 -4.49
C MET A 317 -5.27 -8.16 -4.68
N ALA A 318 -5.91 -8.55 -5.77
CA ALA A 318 -6.21 -9.93 -6.09
C ALA A 318 -5.62 -10.35 -7.45
N HIS A 319 -5.25 -11.63 -7.59
CA HIS A 319 -4.67 -12.14 -8.83
C HIS A 319 -5.74 -12.27 -9.92
N ALA A 320 -5.60 -11.51 -11.01
CA ALA A 320 -6.44 -11.66 -12.20
C ALA A 320 -5.95 -12.81 -13.08
N TYR A 321 -6.91 -13.53 -13.69
CA TYR A 321 -6.62 -14.58 -14.66
C TYR A 321 -5.76 -14.05 -15.81
N ASN A 322 -4.66 -14.75 -16.09
CA ASN A 322 -3.78 -14.44 -17.21
C ASN A 322 -3.92 -15.51 -18.29
N PRO A 323 -4.42 -15.18 -19.48
CA PRO A 323 -4.68 -16.16 -20.53
C PRO A 323 -3.42 -16.81 -21.11
N ASN A 324 -2.24 -16.18 -20.95
CA ASN A 324 -0.95 -16.75 -21.34
C ASN A 324 -0.43 -17.80 -20.36
N PHE A 325 -0.97 -17.83 -19.12
CA PHE A 325 -0.56 -18.76 -18.07
C PHE A 325 -1.77 -19.46 -17.43
N PRO A 326 -2.67 -20.09 -18.22
CA PRO A 326 -3.92 -20.64 -17.71
C PRO A 326 -3.71 -21.73 -16.63
N ALA A 327 -2.59 -22.45 -16.72
CA ALA A 327 -2.24 -23.50 -15.80
C ALA A 327 -1.84 -23.00 -14.39
N ALA A 328 -1.61 -21.70 -14.20
CA ALA A 328 -1.30 -21.11 -12.90
C ALA A 328 -2.56 -20.80 -12.05
N PHE A 329 -3.75 -20.92 -12.63
CA PHE A 329 -5.00 -20.53 -11.97
C PHE A 329 -5.91 -21.73 -11.68
N GLU A 330 -6.75 -21.57 -10.65
CA GLU A 330 -7.82 -22.52 -10.37
C GLU A 330 -8.92 -22.40 -11.45
N PRO A 331 -9.28 -23.51 -12.15
CA PRO A 331 -10.16 -23.42 -13.34
C PRO A 331 -11.55 -22.87 -13.07
N GLY A 332 -12.11 -23.13 -11.87
CA GLY A 332 -13.46 -22.72 -11.47
C GLY A 332 -13.54 -21.26 -10.99
N HIS A 333 -12.41 -20.59 -10.77
CA HIS A 333 -12.35 -19.26 -10.15
C HIS A 333 -11.49 -18.29 -10.98
N LYS A 334 -11.84 -18.13 -12.26
CA LYS A 334 -11.18 -17.21 -13.16
C LYS A 334 -11.63 -15.79 -12.89
N VAL A 335 -10.83 -15.06 -12.15
CA VAL A 335 -11.07 -13.64 -11.82
C VAL A 335 -10.63 -12.76 -12.99
N MET A 336 -11.51 -11.87 -13.43
CA MET A 336 -11.24 -10.99 -14.57
C MET A 336 -11.01 -9.55 -14.10
N VAL A 337 -10.05 -8.86 -14.72
CA VAL A 337 -9.93 -7.39 -14.59
C VAL A 337 -11.19 -6.73 -15.16
N ASN A 338 -11.57 -5.57 -14.63
CA ASN A 338 -12.83 -4.93 -14.94
C ASN A 338 -14.05 -5.82 -14.64
N GLY A 339 -13.92 -6.71 -13.67
CA GLY A 339 -14.99 -7.60 -13.19
C GLY A 339 -15.50 -7.24 -11.79
N GLY A 340 -14.99 -6.18 -11.18
CA GLY A 340 -15.35 -5.71 -9.85
C GLY A 340 -14.56 -6.37 -8.72
N PRO A 341 -14.83 -5.98 -7.46
CA PRO A 341 -14.18 -6.52 -6.28
C PRO A 341 -14.20 -8.03 -6.21
N VAL A 342 -13.10 -8.59 -5.75
CA VAL A 342 -12.88 -10.04 -5.63
C VAL A 342 -12.84 -10.43 -4.17
N ILE A 343 -13.73 -11.33 -3.73
CA ILE A 343 -13.67 -11.94 -2.41
C ILE A 343 -12.63 -13.06 -2.45
N LYS A 344 -11.64 -12.99 -1.57
CA LYS A 344 -10.55 -13.96 -1.48
C LYS A 344 -10.86 -14.98 -0.38
N SER A 345 -10.84 -16.28 -0.68
CA SER A 345 -11.09 -17.37 0.29
C SER A 345 -9.92 -18.37 0.28
N ASN A 346 -9.57 -18.88 1.47
CA ASN A 346 -8.53 -19.89 1.62
C ASN A 346 -8.81 -20.77 2.85
N ALA A 347 -8.82 -22.09 2.65
CA ALA A 347 -9.11 -23.05 3.72
C ALA A 347 -8.08 -23.05 4.86
N ASN A 348 -6.84 -22.61 4.61
CA ASN A 348 -5.78 -22.48 5.61
C ASN A 348 -5.76 -21.12 6.30
N GLN A 349 -6.84 -20.32 6.18
CA GLN A 349 -6.97 -18.99 6.80
C GLN A 349 -5.84 -18.03 6.41
N ARG A 350 -5.34 -18.13 5.17
CA ARG A 350 -4.46 -17.10 4.58
C ARG A 350 -5.22 -15.81 4.30
N TYR A 351 -6.54 -15.91 4.20
CA TYR A 351 -7.52 -14.83 4.16
C TYR A 351 -8.50 -15.03 5.31
N THR A 352 -8.99 -13.95 5.91
CA THR A 352 -9.92 -14.01 7.07
C THR A 352 -11.36 -14.34 6.69
N THR A 353 -11.65 -14.41 5.39
CA THR A 353 -12.99 -14.63 4.84
C THR A 353 -13.59 -15.96 5.29
N ASP A 354 -14.83 -15.92 5.76
CA ASP A 354 -15.72 -17.06 5.94
C ASP A 354 -17.02 -16.91 5.13
N ALA A 355 -17.92 -17.88 5.19
CA ALA A 355 -19.16 -17.86 4.42
C ALA A 355 -20.09 -16.68 4.80
N ALA A 356 -20.14 -16.32 6.08
CA ALA A 356 -20.99 -15.23 6.57
C ALA A 356 -20.45 -13.85 6.13
N THR A 357 -19.15 -13.65 6.28
CA THR A 357 -18.48 -12.40 5.90
C THR A 357 -18.44 -12.21 4.39
N ALA A 358 -18.25 -13.30 3.61
CA ALA A 358 -18.39 -13.29 2.16
C ALA A 358 -19.81 -12.90 1.72
N ALA A 359 -20.84 -13.53 2.31
CA ALA A 359 -22.23 -13.20 2.00
C ALA A 359 -22.58 -11.75 2.35
N ARG A 360 -22.04 -11.22 3.46
CA ARG A 360 -22.20 -9.82 3.84
C ARG A 360 -21.59 -8.89 2.79
N PHE A 361 -20.37 -9.15 2.33
CA PHE A 361 -19.73 -8.32 1.30
C PHE A 361 -20.46 -8.41 -0.05
N MET A 362 -20.95 -9.59 -0.45
CA MET A 362 -21.80 -9.74 -1.65
C MET A 362 -23.07 -8.88 -1.55
N ALA A 363 -23.68 -8.79 -0.37
CA ALA A 363 -24.86 -7.95 -0.15
C ALA A 363 -24.51 -6.48 -0.27
N LEU A 364 -23.33 -6.02 0.22
CA LEU A 364 -22.84 -4.66 0.06
C LEU A 364 -22.61 -4.33 -1.43
N CYS A 365 -21.95 -5.21 -2.19
CA CYS A 365 -21.77 -5.03 -3.64
C CYS A 365 -23.11 -4.93 -4.37
N ARG A 366 -24.08 -5.78 -4.04
CA ARG A 366 -25.42 -5.72 -4.62
C ARG A 366 -26.13 -4.41 -4.30
N HIS A 367 -26.02 -3.94 -3.05
CA HIS A 367 -26.59 -2.65 -2.64
C HIS A 367 -25.96 -1.48 -3.40
N ALA A 368 -24.65 -1.54 -3.61
CA ALA A 368 -23.90 -0.54 -4.38
C ALA A 368 -24.10 -0.65 -5.91
N GLY A 369 -24.78 -1.70 -6.40
CA GLY A 369 -24.95 -1.94 -7.83
C GLY A 369 -23.65 -2.29 -8.57
N VAL A 370 -22.67 -2.88 -7.86
CA VAL A 370 -21.38 -3.26 -8.45
C VAL A 370 -21.26 -4.77 -8.60
N PRO A 371 -20.55 -5.27 -9.64
CA PRO A 371 -20.27 -6.70 -9.77
C PRO A 371 -19.34 -7.19 -8.65
N CYS A 372 -19.32 -8.50 -8.39
CA CYS A 372 -18.47 -9.11 -7.39
C CYS A 372 -18.01 -10.48 -7.87
N GLN A 373 -16.75 -10.80 -7.63
CA GLN A 373 -16.12 -12.06 -8.03
C GLN A 373 -15.64 -12.84 -6.80
N GLN A 374 -15.34 -14.11 -6.98
CA GLN A 374 -14.78 -14.97 -5.94
C GLN A 374 -13.47 -15.58 -6.41
N TYR A 375 -12.50 -15.64 -5.52
CA TYR A 375 -11.18 -16.21 -5.77
C TYR A 375 -10.88 -17.34 -4.78
N ALA A 376 -10.41 -18.44 -5.34
CA ALA A 376 -9.71 -19.49 -4.62
C ALA A 376 -8.33 -19.70 -5.28
N HIS A 377 -7.29 -19.83 -4.45
CA HIS A 377 -5.95 -20.08 -4.95
C HIS A 377 -5.83 -21.51 -5.47
N ARG A 378 -5.01 -21.73 -6.50
CA ARG A 378 -4.76 -23.07 -7.03
C ARG A 378 -4.14 -23.96 -5.95
N GLY A 379 -4.73 -25.13 -5.72
CA GLY A 379 -4.44 -25.97 -4.55
C GLY A 379 -3.01 -26.49 -4.40
N ASN A 380 -2.21 -26.52 -5.49
CA ASN A 380 -0.81 -26.96 -5.47
C ASN A 380 0.21 -25.80 -5.50
N LEU A 381 -0.25 -24.56 -5.34
CA LEU A 381 0.61 -23.39 -5.20
C LEU A 381 0.51 -22.80 -3.80
N GLY A 382 1.60 -22.22 -3.31
CA GLY A 382 1.62 -21.52 -2.03
C GLY A 382 0.81 -20.23 -2.10
N CYS A 383 -0.17 -20.06 -1.20
CA CYS A 383 -0.95 -18.84 -1.10
C CYS A 383 -0.25 -17.82 -0.21
N GLY A 384 -0.15 -16.57 -0.65
CA GLY A 384 0.22 -15.43 0.19
C GLY A 384 -0.82 -15.19 1.29
N SER A 385 -0.53 -14.30 2.21
CA SER A 385 -1.46 -13.83 3.24
C SER A 385 -1.65 -12.31 3.07
N THR A 386 -2.46 -11.71 3.94
CA THR A 386 -2.81 -10.30 3.95
C THR A 386 -2.83 -9.79 5.40
N ILE A 387 -3.10 -8.51 5.61
CA ILE A 387 -3.40 -7.97 6.94
C ILE A 387 -4.67 -8.56 7.55
N GLY A 388 -5.55 -9.18 6.73
CA GLY A 388 -6.86 -9.69 7.15
C GLY A 388 -6.81 -10.61 8.36
N PRO A 389 -6.16 -11.78 8.27
CA PRO A 389 -6.05 -12.71 9.38
C PRO A 389 -5.36 -12.11 10.61
N VAL A 390 -4.38 -11.22 10.40
CA VAL A 390 -3.61 -10.59 11.49
C VAL A 390 -4.51 -9.67 12.33
N VAL A 391 -5.23 -8.75 11.67
CA VAL A 391 -6.13 -7.78 12.34
C VAL A 391 -7.33 -8.50 12.96
N ALA A 392 -7.98 -9.41 12.20
CA ALA A 392 -9.14 -10.13 12.67
C ALA A 392 -8.83 -10.96 13.93
N ALA A 393 -7.71 -11.68 13.95
CA ALA A 393 -7.29 -12.47 15.11
C ALA A 393 -6.95 -11.62 16.33
N ARG A 394 -6.26 -10.48 16.14
CA ARG A 394 -5.87 -9.59 17.24
C ARG A 394 -7.06 -8.88 17.88
N LEU A 395 -8.03 -8.47 17.09
CA LEU A 395 -9.19 -7.72 17.57
C LEU A 395 -10.39 -8.61 17.92
N GLY A 396 -10.42 -9.86 17.44
CA GLY A 396 -11.54 -10.77 17.60
C GLY A 396 -12.78 -10.31 16.83
N ILE A 397 -12.62 -9.72 15.64
CA ILE A 397 -13.71 -9.17 14.83
C ILE A 397 -13.92 -9.98 13.55
N ALA A 398 -15.18 -10.02 13.08
CA ALA A 398 -15.52 -10.66 11.80
C ALA A 398 -14.94 -9.85 10.63
N GLY A 399 -14.28 -10.53 9.69
CA GLY A 399 -13.63 -9.88 8.56
C GLY A 399 -13.77 -10.60 7.23
N VAL A 400 -13.57 -9.86 6.16
CA VAL A 400 -13.52 -10.36 4.78
C VAL A 400 -12.29 -9.81 4.06
N ASP A 401 -11.59 -10.65 3.32
CA ASP A 401 -10.51 -10.24 2.42
C ASP A 401 -11.05 -10.01 1.02
N VAL A 402 -10.83 -8.82 0.50
CA VAL A 402 -11.28 -8.42 -0.84
C VAL A 402 -10.16 -7.68 -1.58
N GLY A 403 -10.23 -7.66 -2.91
CA GLY A 403 -9.24 -6.92 -3.70
C GLY A 403 -9.72 -6.55 -5.10
N SER A 404 -9.12 -5.52 -5.67
CA SER A 404 -9.23 -5.27 -7.12
C SER A 404 -8.33 -6.25 -7.87
N PRO A 405 -8.80 -6.83 -8.99
CA PRO A 405 -8.01 -7.79 -9.75
C PRO A 405 -6.87 -7.11 -10.52
N MET A 406 -5.68 -7.73 -10.50
CA MET A 406 -4.50 -7.20 -11.17
C MET A 406 -3.62 -8.28 -11.78
N TRP A 407 -2.77 -7.90 -12.71
CA TRP A 407 -1.69 -8.70 -13.28
C TRP A 407 -0.32 -8.24 -12.82
N ALA A 408 0.63 -9.16 -12.82
CA ALA A 408 2.03 -8.91 -12.51
C ALA A 408 2.24 -8.22 -11.14
N MET A 409 1.46 -8.62 -10.12
CA MET A 409 1.67 -8.20 -8.73
C MET A 409 3.13 -8.33 -8.35
N HIS A 410 3.69 -7.33 -7.65
CA HIS A 410 5.10 -7.22 -7.26
C HIS A 410 6.11 -6.98 -8.40
N SER A 411 5.63 -6.66 -9.60
CA SER A 411 6.47 -6.15 -10.68
C SER A 411 6.82 -4.68 -10.43
N ALA A 412 7.95 -4.23 -10.98
CA ALA A 412 8.25 -2.79 -11.02
C ALA A 412 7.17 -1.98 -11.77
N ARG A 413 6.36 -2.67 -12.61
CA ARG A 413 5.20 -2.08 -13.30
C ARG A 413 4.09 -3.12 -13.39
N GLU A 414 3.02 -2.88 -12.70
CA GLU A 414 1.85 -3.73 -12.51
C GLU A 414 0.71 -3.25 -13.44
N SER A 415 -0.34 -4.08 -13.59
CA SER A 415 -1.50 -3.70 -14.40
C SER A 415 -2.80 -4.15 -13.76
N ALA A 416 -3.85 -3.32 -13.86
CA ALA A 416 -5.19 -3.60 -13.34
C ALA A 416 -6.27 -3.09 -14.30
N GLY A 417 -7.54 -3.41 -14.01
CA GLY A 417 -8.68 -2.88 -14.74
C GLY A 417 -8.97 -1.42 -14.38
N ALA A 418 -9.35 -0.60 -15.36
CA ALA A 418 -9.63 0.81 -15.16
C ALA A 418 -11.05 1.10 -14.60
N LEU A 419 -11.96 0.10 -14.61
CA LEU A 419 -13.28 0.16 -13.95
C LEU A 419 -13.22 -0.21 -12.47
N ASP A 420 -12.31 -1.10 -12.09
CA ASP A 420 -12.28 -1.71 -10.76
C ASP A 420 -12.08 -0.70 -9.62
N PRO A 421 -11.28 0.38 -9.75
CA PRO A 421 -11.16 1.39 -8.70
C PRO A 421 -12.49 2.05 -8.32
N ALA A 422 -13.31 2.43 -9.30
CA ALA A 422 -14.61 3.05 -9.04
C ALA A 422 -15.58 2.07 -8.35
N TRP A 423 -15.58 0.81 -8.76
CA TRP A 423 -16.42 -0.21 -8.14
C TRP A 423 -15.96 -0.56 -6.71
N MET A 424 -14.64 -0.62 -6.47
CA MET A 424 -14.12 -0.84 -5.12
C MET A 424 -14.53 0.31 -4.20
N ILE A 425 -14.38 1.56 -4.61
CA ILE A 425 -14.81 2.72 -3.82
C ILE A 425 -16.30 2.62 -3.48
N ALA A 426 -17.16 2.28 -4.44
CA ALA A 426 -18.60 2.16 -4.21
C ALA A 426 -18.94 1.03 -3.21
N ALA A 427 -18.27 -0.13 -3.31
CA ALA A 427 -18.47 -1.24 -2.37
C ALA A 427 -18.01 -0.89 -0.95
N LEU A 428 -16.87 -0.20 -0.81
CA LEU A 428 -16.35 0.24 0.49
C LEU A 428 -17.22 1.35 1.11
N ALA A 429 -17.74 2.27 0.30
CA ALA A 429 -18.67 3.29 0.77
C ALA A 429 -19.99 2.67 1.28
N ALA A 430 -20.51 1.63 0.60
CA ALA A 430 -21.68 0.88 1.08
C ALA A 430 -21.41 0.20 2.44
N CYS A 431 -20.18 -0.27 2.68
CA CYS A 431 -19.79 -0.78 3.99
C CYS A 431 -19.84 0.31 5.06
N TYR A 432 -19.30 1.48 4.78
CA TYR A 432 -19.29 2.60 5.73
C TYR A 432 -20.70 3.12 6.07
N LEU A 433 -21.66 2.94 5.17
CA LEU A 433 -23.08 3.32 5.38
C LEU A 433 -23.94 2.21 6.01
N SER A 434 -23.38 0.98 6.22
CA SER A 434 -24.13 -0.19 6.68
C SER A 434 -24.39 -0.21 8.20
#